data_b56fd87efd2f78da3f473b51cf26829e
#
_entry.id   b56fd87efd2f78da3f473b51cf26829e
#
_cell.length_a   1.000
_cell.length_b   1.000
_cell.length_c   1.000
_cell.angle_alpha   90.00
_cell.angle_beta   90.00
_cell.angle_gamma   90.00
#
_symmetry.space_group_name_H-M   'P 1'
#
loop_
_entity.id
_entity.type
_entity.pdbx_description
1 polymer ?
#
loop_
_entity_poly.entity_id
_entity_poly.type
_entity_poly.pdbx_seq_one_letter_code
_entity_poly.pdbx_strand_id
1 'polypeptide(L)'
;YEFYSAFTSDEEFRLVCDGKTLGSVPVSRPLTKDQRIIFGGRRWQVRDVDLQAKVIIVSAARGGAPPQFDGLGAMVHDVVRKEMRAVLADSAPCPFIDSSAQALLDEARKTFSLLRLGDRYLIESGSKCSLISWLGDYANDALRLLLNHVGLPCHNTGLVIEIDASIDQANAALNAVGSLDPGDLNSTLADVENMLREKWDWALPEPLLKRSFASISLDISTAIIFAQRHFAS
;
A
#
# COMPACT_ATOMS: atom_id res chain seq x y z
N TYR A 1 28.73 -16.58 -14.77
CA TYR A 1 28.47 -16.12 -13.40
C TYR A 1 27.75 -14.76 -13.36
N GLU A 2 27.91 -13.89 -14.36
CA GLU A 2 27.27 -12.56 -14.43
C GLU A 2 25.78 -12.59 -14.76
N PHE A 3 25.29 -13.64 -15.41
CA PHE A 3 23.88 -13.76 -15.79
C PHE A 3 22.94 -13.80 -14.56
N TYR A 4 23.32 -14.49 -13.49
CA TYR A 4 22.53 -14.54 -12.25
C TYR A 4 22.57 -13.24 -11.44
N SER A 5 23.55 -12.38 -11.68
CA SER A 5 23.63 -11.07 -11.01
C SER A 5 22.71 -10.00 -11.63
N ALA A 6 22.02 -10.32 -12.73
CA ALA A 6 21.02 -9.44 -13.35
C ALA A 6 19.67 -9.48 -12.62
N PHE A 7 19.41 -10.53 -11.82
CA PHE A 7 18.21 -10.62 -11.02
C PHE A 7 18.48 -10.00 -9.65
N THR A 8 17.81 -8.91 -9.33
CA THR A 8 17.80 -8.37 -7.97
C THR A 8 16.95 -9.27 -7.09
N SER A 9 17.52 -9.74 -5.99
CA SER A 9 16.72 -10.10 -4.80
C SER A 9 16.24 -8.83 -4.13
N ASP A 10 15.06 -8.85 -3.50
CA ASP A 10 14.60 -7.73 -2.68
C ASP A 10 15.73 -7.22 -1.80
N GLU A 11 15.90 -5.90 -1.74
CA GLU A 11 16.96 -5.31 -0.93
C GLU A 11 16.68 -5.55 0.55
N GLU A 12 17.61 -6.19 1.24
CA GLU A 12 17.54 -6.36 2.69
C GLU A 12 18.08 -5.11 3.41
N PHE A 13 17.23 -4.55 4.25
CA PHE A 13 17.58 -3.46 5.14
C PHE A 13 17.72 -3.95 6.57
N ARG A 14 18.75 -3.50 7.28
CA ARG A 14 18.91 -3.75 8.71
C ARG A 14 18.02 -2.80 9.50
N LEU A 15 17.20 -3.33 10.40
CA LEU A 15 16.46 -2.53 11.37
C LEU A 15 17.35 -2.21 12.56
N VAL A 16 17.43 -0.93 12.91
CA VAL A 16 18.23 -0.43 14.05
C VAL A 16 17.35 0.42 14.96
N CYS A 17 17.33 0.10 16.25
CA CYS A 17 16.68 0.89 17.29
C CYS A 17 17.71 1.23 18.38
N ASP A 18 17.86 2.50 18.72
CA ASP A 18 18.79 2.98 19.75
C ASP A 18 20.21 2.41 19.59
N GLY A 19 20.71 2.38 18.35
CA GLY A 19 22.03 1.87 18.00
C GLY A 19 22.17 0.33 18.00
N LYS A 20 21.10 -0.42 18.32
CA LYS A 20 21.10 -1.90 18.31
C LYS A 20 20.41 -2.43 17.05
N THR A 21 21.07 -3.36 16.37
CA THR A 21 20.45 -4.09 15.25
C THR A 21 19.42 -5.07 15.80
N LEU A 22 18.19 -4.95 15.29
CA LEU A 22 17.08 -5.86 15.61
C LEU A 22 17.07 -7.08 14.70
N GLY A 23 17.49 -6.91 13.45
CA GLY A 23 17.51 -7.91 12.39
C GLY A 23 17.49 -7.27 11.01
N SER A 24 17.21 -8.04 9.95
CA SER A 24 17.04 -7.54 8.59
C SER A 24 15.65 -7.87 8.05
N VAL A 25 15.16 -7.02 7.14
CA VAL A 25 13.88 -7.18 6.46
C VAL A 25 14.06 -6.89 4.97
N PRO A 26 13.46 -7.69 4.08
CA PRO A 26 13.33 -7.32 2.68
C PRO A 26 12.30 -6.18 2.57
N VAL A 27 12.58 -5.17 1.77
CA VAL A 27 11.68 -4.03 1.57
C VAL A 27 11.33 -3.90 0.09
N SER A 28 10.18 -4.45 -0.29
CA SER A 28 9.66 -4.43 -1.66
C SER A 28 8.67 -3.30 -1.92
N ARG A 29 8.04 -2.76 -0.87
CA ARG A 29 7.04 -1.70 -0.97
C ARG A 29 7.62 -0.31 -0.72
N PRO A 30 6.93 0.77 -1.18
CA PRO A 30 7.33 2.14 -0.86
C PRO A 30 7.40 2.36 0.65
N LEU A 31 8.56 2.82 1.13
CA LEU A 31 8.84 3.10 2.53
C LEU A 31 8.89 4.61 2.74
N THR A 32 8.18 5.12 3.74
CA THR A 32 8.13 6.55 4.08
C THR A 32 8.45 6.76 5.57
N LYS A 33 8.94 7.95 5.91
CA LYS A 33 9.09 8.37 7.32
C LYS A 33 7.76 8.25 8.04
N ASP A 34 7.84 7.96 9.34
CA ASP A 34 6.70 7.76 10.23
C ASP A 34 5.81 6.56 9.91
N GLN A 35 6.07 5.84 8.82
CA GLN A 35 5.43 4.57 8.53
C GLN A 35 5.65 3.57 9.68
N ARG A 36 4.64 2.76 9.95
CA ARG A 36 4.72 1.70 10.95
C ARG A 36 5.01 0.37 10.28
N ILE A 37 5.91 -0.39 10.89
CA ILE A 37 6.27 -1.75 10.45
C ILE A 37 6.19 -2.73 11.62
N ILE A 38 5.93 -4.01 11.35
CA ILE A 38 6.10 -5.08 12.35
C ILE A 38 7.43 -5.79 12.11
N PHE A 39 8.17 -5.99 13.18
CA PHE A 39 9.32 -6.86 13.18
C PHE A 39 9.46 -7.56 14.54
N GLY A 40 9.69 -8.88 14.52
CA GLY A 40 9.82 -9.67 15.74
C GLY A 40 8.57 -9.63 16.66
N GLY A 41 7.36 -9.56 16.07
CA GLY A 41 6.10 -9.47 16.83
C GLY A 41 5.85 -8.12 17.53
N ARG A 42 6.68 -7.10 17.26
CA ARG A 42 6.58 -5.76 17.83
C ARG A 42 6.34 -4.72 16.76
N ARG A 43 5.71 -3.62 17.14
CA ARG A 43 5.46 -2.46 16.27
C ARG A 43 6.58 -1.45 16.38
N TRP A 44 7.03 -0.99 15.22
CA TRP A 44 8.10 -0.02 15.08
C TRP A 44 7.64 1.12 14.18
N GLN A 45 8.11 2.33 14.44
CA GLN A 45 7.91 3.48 13.58
C GLN A 45 9.23 3.81 12.90
N VAL A 46 9.20 3.94 11.57
CA VAL A 46 10.34 4.36 10.77
C VAL A 46 10.67 5.81 11.10
N ARG A 47 11.90 6.08 11.50
CA ARG A 47 12.40 7.42 11.81
C ARG A 47 13.27 7.97 10.72
N ASP A 48 14.08 7.10 10.13
CA ASP A 48 14.98 7.45 9.05
C ASP A 48 15.38 6.22 8.25
N VAL A 49 15.82 6.41 7.00
CA VAL A 49 16.25 5.33 6.11
C VAL A 49 17.56 5.74 5.46
N ASP A 50 18.64 5.02 5.80
CA ASP A 50 19.93 5.16 5.13
C ASP A 50 20.03 4.13 4.01
N LEU A 51 19.84 4.59 2.76
CA LEU A 51 19.86 3.74 1.57
C LEU A 51 21.26 3.21 1.25
N GLN A 52 22.32 3.96 1.56
CA GLN A 52 23.70 3.56 1.29
C GLN A 52 24.15 2.47 2.26
N ALA A 53 23.86 2.67 3.55
CA ALA A 53 24.16 1.68 4.57
C ALA A 53 23.13 0.54 4.64
N LYS A 54 22.01 0.64 3.90
CA LYS A 54 20.84 -0.26 3.95
C LYS A 54 20.36 -0.44 5.40
N VAL A 55 20.08 0.68 6.07
CA VAL A 55 19.65 0.72 7.46
C VAL A 55 18.34 1.48 7.56
N ILE A 56 17.36 0.90 8.26
CA ILE A 56 16.12 1.56 8.67
C ILE A 56 16.25 1.85 10.17
N ILE A 57 16.26 3.12 10.53
CA ILE A 57 16.24 3.55 11.93
C ILE A 57 14.80 3.57 12.39
N VAL A 58 14.50 2.83 13.46
CA VAL A 58 13.16 2.69 13.99
C VAL A 58 13.09 3.05 15.46
N SER A 59 11.93 3.46 15.93
CA SER A 59 11.60 3.56 17.35
C SER A 59 10.40 2.68 17.69
N ALA A 60 10.31 2.26 18.96
CA ALA A 60 9.16 1.48 19.40
C ALA A 60 7.86 2.27 19.27
N ALA A 61 6.85 1.70 18.62
CA ALA A 61 5.54 2.32 18.47
C ALA A 61 4.53 1.68 19.41
N ARG A 62 3.79 2.51 20.17
CA ARG A 62 2.69 2.08 21.05
C ARG A 62 1.37 2.49 20.42
N GLY A 63 0.44 1.53 20.25
CA GLY A 63 -0.90 1.80 19.70
C GLY A 63 -0.93 2.05 18.18
N GLY A 64 -2.12 2.27 17.63
CA GLY A 64 -2.36 2.56 16.21
C GLY A 64 -2.65 1.31 15.37
N ALA A 65 -2.91 1.52 14.07
CA ALA A 65 -3.21 0.46 13.10
C ALA A 65 -2.15 -0.64 13.09
N PRO A 66 -2.56 -1.91 12.88
CA PRO A 66 -1.61 -3.00 12.74
C PRO A 66 -0.68 -2.69 11.56
N PRO A 67 0.62 -2.86 11.72
CA PRO A 67 1.57 -2.64 10.64
C PRO A 67 1.44 -3.74 9.59
N GLN A 68 1.81 -3.41 8.36
CA GLN A 68 1.90 -4.39 7.30
C GLN A 68 3.03 -5.38 7.58
N PHE A 69 2.74 -6.66 7.33
CA PHE A 69 3.79 -7.62 7.07
C PHE A 69 4.25 -7.39 5.63
N ASP A 70 5.41 -6.81 5.43
CA ASP A 70 6.13 -6.95 4.17
C ASP A 70 6.63 -8.40 4.13
N GLY A 71 5.70 -9.30 3.84
CA GLY A 71 6.05 -10.68 3.53
C GLY A 71 6.54 -10.76 2.09
N LEU A 72 7.29 -11.80 1.76
CA LEU A 72 7.69 -12.21 0.40
C LEU A 72 6.48 -12.55 -0.50
N GLY A 73 5.33 -11.92 -0.29
CA GLY A 73 4.12 -12.10 -1.09
C GLY A 73 4.22 -11.34 -2.40
N ALA A 74 3.89 -11.99 -3.50
CA ALA A 74 3.72 -11.32 -4.78
C ALA A 74 2.64 -10.22 -4.65
N MET A 75 2.85 -9.11 -5.36
CA MET A 75 1.87 -8.03 -5.46
C MET A 75 0.57 -8.53 -6.09
N VAL A 76 -0.55 -8.23 -5.47
CA VAL A 76 -1.87 -8.67 -5.97
C VAL A 76 -2.28 -7.78 -7.13
N HIS A 77 -2.51 -8.39 -8.29
CA HIS A 77 -2.91 -7.69 -9.50
C HIS A 77 -4.37 -7.23 -9.44
N ASP A 78 -4.71 -6.15 -10.14
CA ASP A 78 -6.07 -5.57 -10.25
C ASP A 78 -7.14 -6.59 -10.63
N VAL A 79 -6.83 -7.49 -11.56
CA VAL A 79 -7.78 -8.54 -11.99
C VAL A 79 -8.20 -9.40 -10.80
N VAL A 80 -7.25 -9.79 -9.93
CA VAL A 80 -7.56 -10.60 -8.74
C VAL A 80 -8.48 -9.85 -7.78
N ARG A 81 -8.24 -8.56 -7.55
CA ARG A 81 -9.10 -7.73 -6.68
C ARG A 81 -10.50 -7.54 -7.26
N LYS A 82 -10.62 -7.35 -8.58
CA LYS A 82 -11.90 -7.25 -9.29
C LYS A 82 -12.68 -8.56 -9.20
N GLU A 83 -12.02 -9.70 -9.42
CA GLU A 83 -12.64 -11.01 -9.27
C GLU A 83 -13.06 -11.30 -7.82
N MET A 84 -12.25 -10.92 -6.83
CA MET A 84 -12.65 -11.02 -5.41
C MET A 84 -13.94 -10.25 -5.15
N ARG A 85 -14.08 -9.02 -5.67
CA ARG A 85 -15.29 -8.22 -5.54
C ARG A 85 -16.48 -8.90 -6.25
N ALA A 86 -16.27 -9.41 -7.46
CA ALA A 86 -17.32 -10.11 -8.23
C ALA A 86 -17.81 -11.36 -7.50
N VAL A 87 -16.90 -12.19 -6.98
CA VAL A 87 -17.24 -13.39 -6.20
C VAL A 87 -18.01 -13.06 -4.92
N LEU A 88 -17.67 -11.94 -4.25
CA LEU A 88 -18.38 -11.49 -3.04
C LEU A 88 -19.77 -10.91 -3.36
N ALA A 89 -19.92 -10.31 -4.53
CA ALA A 89 -21.23 -9.77 -4.99
C ALA A 89 -22.17 -10.84 -5.53
N ASP A 90 -21.63 -11.99 -5.96
CA ASP A 90 -22.41 -13.10 -6.48
C ASP A 90 -22.99 -13.96 -5.34
N SER A 91 -24.17 -14.55 -5.57
CA SER A 91 -24.81 -15.50 -4.65
C SER A 91 -24.67 -16.96 -5.08
N ALA A 92 -24.12 -17.22 -6.28
CA ALA A 92 -23.97 -18.57 -6.79
C ALA A 92 -23.02 -19.42 -5.93
N PRO A 93 -23.32 -20.70 -5.69
CA PRO A 93 -22.41 -21.60 -4.99
C PRO A 93 -21.14 -21.81 -5.82
N CYS A 94 -20.01 -21.94 -5.14
CA CYS A 94 -18.73 -22.18 -5.78
C CYS A 94 -18.47 -23.70 -5.87
N PRO A 95 -18.50 -24.31 -7.07
CA PRO A 95 -18.58 -25.77 -7.20
C PRO A 95 -17.28 -26.52 -6.88
N PHE A 96 -16.17 -25.81 -6.69
CA PHE A 96 -14.84 -26.41 -6.48
C PHE A 96 -14.30 -26.19 -5.06
N ILE A 97 -15.11 -25.69 -4.11
CA ILE A 97 -14.74 -25.54 -2.70
C ILE A 97 -15.53 -26.51 -1.83
N ASP A 98 -14.97 -26.88 -0.68
CA ASP A 98 -15.65 -27.72 0.30
C ASP A 98 -16.70 -26.95 1.12
N SER A 99 -17.45 -27.66 1.95
CA SER A 99 -18.53 -27.08 2.77
C SER A 99 -18.03 -26.05 3.78
N SER A 100 -16.80 -26.20 4.32
CA SER A 100 -16.21 -25.27 5.27
C SER A 100 -15.83 -23.97 4.58
N ALA A 101 -15.20 -24.05 3.41
CA ALA A 101 -14.87 -22.88 2.60
C ALA A 101 -16.13 -22.18 2.07
N GLN A 102 -17.17 -22.93 1.71
CA GLN A 102 -18.47 -22.35 1.31
C GLN A 102 -19.09 -21.56 2.47
N ALA A 103 -19.06 -22.07 3.69
CA ALA A 103 -19.60 -21.37 4.85
C ALA A 103 -18.85 -20.05 5.13
N LEU A 104 -17.52 -20.04 4.99
CA LEU A 104 -16.70 -18.82 5.11
C LEU A 104 -17.01 -17.80 3.98
N LEU A 105 -17.20 -18.29 2.76
CA LEU A 105 -17.59 -17.44 1.63
C LEU A 105 -18.96 -16.81 1.86
N ASP A 106 -19.93 -17.58 2.37
CA ASP A 106 -21.28 -17.07 2.66
C ASP A 106 -21.27 -16.02 3.77
N GLU A 107 -20.40 -16.18 4.80
CA GLU A 107 -20.18 -15.16 5.84
C GLU A 107 -19.55 -13.89 5.25
N ALA A 108 -18.53 -14.04 4.40
CA ALA A 108 -17.91 -12.91 3.71
C ALA A 108 -18.90 -12.15 2.82
N ARG A 109 -19.75 -12.85 2.08
CA ARG A 109 -20.83 -12.27 1.26
C ARG A 109 -21.87 -11.51 2.09
N LYS A 110 -22.24 -12.05 3.26
CA LYS A 110 -23.12 -11.34 4.21
C LYS A 110 -22.48 -10.04 4.67
N THR A 111 -21.20 -10.07 5.06
CA THR A 111 -20.45 -8.88 5.47
C THR A 111 -20.33 -7.88 4.32
N PHE A 112 -20.01 -8.33 3.11
CA PHE A 112 -19.95 -7.50 1.91
C PHE A 112 -21.27 -6.76 1.67
N SER A 113 -22.41 -7.46 1.78
CA SER A 113 -23.75 -6.89 1.62
C SER A 113 -24.11 -5.94 2.76
N LEU A 114 -23.81 -6.31 4.01
CA LEU A 114 -24.09 -5.50 5.20
C LEU A 114 -23.36 -4.15 5.14
N LEU A 115 -22.09 -4.17 4.73
CA LEU A 115 -21.26 -2.98 4.58
C LEU A 115 -21.49 -2.24 3.24
N ARG A 116 -22.36 -2.77 2.37
CA ARG A 116 -22.69 -2.21 1.06
C ARG A 116 -21.45 -1.99 0.16
N LEU A 117 -20.50 -2.92 0.20
CA LEU A 117 -19.23 -2.82 -0.53
C LEU A 117 -19.39 -2.92 -2.06
N GLY A 118 -20.58 -3.26 -2.54
CA GLY A 118 -20.97 -3.15 -3.95
C GLY A 118 -21.10 -1.69 -4.42
N ASP A 119 -21.51 -0.77 -3.55
CA ASP A 119 -21.83 0.62 -3.88
C ASP A 119 -20.92 1.63 -3.16
N ARG A 120 -20.22 1.21 -2.11
CA ARG A 120 -19.40 2.06 -1.27
C ARG A 120 -17.95 1.64 -1.30
N TYR A 121 -17.08 2.62 -1.25
CA TYR A 121 -15.63 2.43 -1.13
C TYR A 121 -15.12 2.85 0.26
N LEU A 122 -15.81 3.76 0.95
CA LEU A 122 -15.47 4.23 2.29
C LEU A 122 -16.40 3.65 3.34
N ILE A 123 -15.81 3.14 4.42
CA ILE A 123 -16.50 2.61 5.60
C ILE A 123 -16.07 3.41 6.81
N GLU A 124 -17.02 3.94 7.55
CA GLU A 124 -16.77 4.66 8.80
C GLU A 124 -16.53 3.69 9.96
N SER A 125 -15.54 4.00 10.79
CA SER A 125 -15.23 3.26 12.02
C SER A 125 -14.84 4.25 13.14
N GLY A 126 -15.85 4.78 13.82
CA GLY A 126 -15.66 5.82 14.84
C GLY A 126 -15.14 7.12 14.23
N SER A 127 -13.97 7.59 14.68
CA SER A 127 -13.30 8.78 14.15
C SER A 127 -12.42 8.54 12.93
N LYS A 128 -12.37 7.30 12.45
CA LYS A 128 -11.54 6.84 11.33
C LYS A 128 -12.41 6.30 10.22
N CYS A 129 -11.82 6.15 9.04
CA CYS A 129 -12.48 5.44 7.96
C CYS A 129 -11.52 4.48 7.25
N SER A 130 -12.09 3.53 6.53
CA SER A 130 -11.38 2.54 5.74
C SER A 130 -11.80 2.66 4.29
N LEU A 131 -10.85 2.79 3.39
CA LEU A 131 -11.07 2.79 1.95
C LEU A 131 -10.79 1.40 1.38
N ILE A 132 -11.79 0.81 0.73
CA ILE A 132 -11.68 -0.46 0.01
C ILE A 132 -11.86 -0.15 -1.48
N SER A 133 -10.77 0.08 -2.16
CA SER A 133 -10.75 0.52 -3.57
C SER A 133 -11.03 -0.60 -4.57
N TRP A 134 -10.76 -1.85 -4.20
CA TRP A 134 -10.71 -3.03 -5.08
C TRP A 134 -9.66 -2.93 -6.20
N LEU A 135 -8.68 -2.06 -6.02
CA LEU A 135 -7.51 -1.95 -6.87
C LEU A 135 -6.43 -2.94 -6.46
N GLY A 136 -5.54 -3.27 -7.38
CA GLY A 136 -4.34 -4.04 -7.10
C GLY A 136 -3.33 -3.27 -6.23
N ASP A 137 -2.31 -3.98 -5.77
CA ASP A 137 -1.38 -3.42 -4.79
C ASP A 137 -0.59 -2.22 -5.35
N TYR A 138 -0.19 -2.23 -6.64
CA TYR A 138 0.50 -1.10 -7.27
C TYR A 138 -0.33 0.19 -7.28
N ALA A 139 -1.63 0.07 -7.57
CA ALA A 139 -2.53 1.22 -7.57
C ALA A 139 -2.91 1.65 -6.15
N ASN A 140 -3.04 0.71 -5.20
CA ASN A 140 -3.29 1.02 -3.79
C ASN A 140 -2.09 1.72 -3.13
N ASP A 141 -0.87 1.29 -3.44
CA ASP A 141 0.34 1.96 -2.96
C ASP A 141 0.47 3.36 -3.55
N ALA A 142 0.15 3.54 -4.83
CA ALA A 142 0.07 4.86 -5.45
C ALA A 142 -1.01 5.73 -4.77
N LEU A 143 -2.22 5.20 -4.55
CA LEU A 143 -3.32 5.92 -3.90
C LEU A 143 -2.96 6.35 -2.48
N ARG A 144 -2.28 5.50 -1.72
CA ARG A 144 -1.75 5.85 -0.39
C ARG A 144 -0.75 7.03 -0.46
N LEU A 145 0.19 7.00 -1.42
CA LEU A 145 1.16 8.09 -1.57
C LEU A 145 0.48 9.39 -1.95
N LEU A 146 -0.49 9.34 -2.88
CA LEU A 146 -1.26 10.51 -3.31
C LEU A 146 -2.11 11.10 -2.18
N LEU A 147 -2.74 10.26 -1.34
CA LEU A 147 -3.48 10.71 -0.17
C LEU A 147 -2.56 11.39 0.86
N ASN A 148 -1.39 10.81 1.13
CA ASN A 148 -0.40 11.44 1.99
C ASN A 148 0.07 12.78 1.41
N HIS A 149 0.31 12.85 0.09
CA HIS A 149 0.70 14.07 -0.60
C HIS A 149 -0.33 15.21 -0.44
N VAL A 150 -1.63 14.90 -0.51
CA VAL A 150 -2.69 15.91 -0.26
C VAL A 150 -2.96 16.17 1.22
N GLY A 151 -2.08 15.68 2.11
CA GLY A 151 -2.13 15.96 3.54
C GLY A 151 -3.07 15.05 4.35
N LEU A 152 -3.48 13.91 3.81
CA LEU A 152 -4.30 12.93 4.52
C LEU A 152 -3.47 11.69 4.89
N PRO A 153 -2.93 11.59 6.11
CA PRO A 153 -2.16 10.43 6.56
C PRO A 153 -3.00 9.16 6.51
N CYS A 154 -2.50 8.16 5.83
CA CYS A 154 -3.17 6.89 5.69
C CYS A 154 -2.19 5.72 5.62
N HIS A 155 -2.71 4.51 5.79
CA HIS A 155 -1.93 3.29 5.85
C HIS A 155 -2.55 2.22 4.96
N ASN A 156 -1.77 1.68 4.01
CA ASN A 156 -2.22 0.60 3.14
C ASN A 156 -1.94 -0.76 3.79
N THR A 157 -2.98 -1.59 3.99
CA THR A 157 -2.87 -2.97 4.51
C THR A 157 -3.11 -4.02 3.41
N GLY A 158 -2.96 -3.65 2.16
CA GLY A 158 -3.17 -4.48 0.97
C GLY A 158 -4.55 -4.24 0.37
N LEU A 159 -5.62 -4.84 0.90
CA LEU A 159 -7.00 -4.61 0.41
C LEU A 159 -7.58 -3.29 0.92
N VAL A 160 -7.18 -2.86 2.12
CA VAL A 160 -7.77 -1.71 2.82
C VAL A 160 -6.72 -0.63 2.99
N ILE A 161 -7.10 0.61 2.72
CA ILE A 161 -6.33 1.79 3.13
C ILE A 161 -7.04 2.37 4.36
N GLU A 162 -6.38 2.28 5.52
CA GLU A 162 -6.86 2.85 6.76
C GLU A 162 -6.52 4.33 6.83
N ILE A 163 -7.51 5.16 7.11
CA ILE A 163 -7.42 6.62 7.09
C ILE A 163 -7.76 7.14 8.49
N ASP A 164 -6.82 7.85 9.11
CA ASP A 164 -7.00 8.48 10.43
C ASP A 164 -7.74 9.82 10.30
N ALA A 165 -8.92 9.81 9.66
CA ALA A 165 -9.77 10.98 9.45
C ALA A 165 -11.24 10.59 9.29
N SER A 166 -12.12 11.59 9.34
CA SER A 166 -13.55 11.40 9.08
C SER A 166 -13.81 11.07 7.60
N ILE A 167 -14.99 10.53 7.32
CA ILE A 167 -15.42 10.19 5.96
C ILE A 167 -15.49 11.43 5.04
N ASP A 168 -15.85 12.59 5.58
CA ASP A 168 -15.90 13.85 4.83
C ASP A 168 -14.51 14.34 4.43
N GLN A 169 -13.54 14.25 5.36
CA GLN A 169 -12.14 14.56 5.07
C GLN A 169 -11.55 13.59 4.04
N ALA A 170 -11.87 12.30 4.15
CA ALA A 170 -11.44 11.31 3.18
C ALA A 170 -12.03 11.56 1.78
N ASN A 171 -13.32 11.91 1.70
CA ASN A 171 -13.96 12.28 0.43
C ASN A 171 -13.30 13.51 -0.19
N ALA A 172 -13.06 14.57 0.59
CA ALA A 172 -12.40 15.79 0.12
C ALA A 172 -10.96 15.50 -0.39
N ALA A 173 -10.19 14.68 0.33
CA ALA A 173 -8.85 14.29 -0.09
C ALA A 173 -8.86 13.43 -1.37
N LEU A 174 -9.78 12.48 -1.49
CA LEU A 174 -9.93 11.66 -2.70
C LEU A 174 -10.35 12.50 -3.91
N ASN A 175 -11.22 13.49 -3.72
CA ASN A 175 -11.55 14.47 -4.78
C ASN A 175 -10.30 15.26 -5.19
N ALA A 176 -9.49 15.73 -4.23
CA ALA A 176 -8.23 16.42 -4.51
C ALA A 176 -7.24 15.52 -5.27
N VAL A 177 -7.10 14.25 -4.88
CA VAL A 177 -6.30 13.25 -5.60
C VAL A 177 -6.76 13.11 -7.05
N GLY A 178 -8.06 13.10 -7.31
CA GLY A 178 -8.62 13.04 -8.66
C GLY A 178 -8.22 14.22 -9.55
N SER A 179 -7.78 15.33 -8.98
CA SER A 179 -7.37 16.53 -9.71
C SER A 179 -5.85 16.65 -9.93
N LEU A 180 -5.06 15.68 -9.42
CA LEU A 180 -3.60 15.70 -9.54
C LEU A 180 -3.13 15.34 -10.95
N ASP A 181 -1.96 15.87 -11.33
CA ASP A 181 -1.27 15.46 -12.56
C ASP A 181 -0.49 14.15 -12.30
N PRO A 182 -0.81 13.05 -13.01
CA PRO A 182 -0.08 11.80 -12.87
C PRO A 182 1.40 11.90 -13.26
N GLY A 183 1.80 12.96 -13.98
CA GLY A 183 3.19 13.23 -14.37
C GLY A 183 4.02 13.93 -13.29
N ASP A 184 3.41 14.50 -12.25
CA ASP A 184 4.15 15.16 -11.17
C ASP A 184 4.71 14.16 -10.14
N LEU A 185 5.77 13.47 -10.56
CA LEU A 185 6.46 12.50 -9.71
C LEU A 185 7.30 13.15 -8.61
N ASN A 186 7.68 14.42 -8.78
CA ASN A 186 8.54 15.09 -7.80
C ASN A 186 7.82 15.31 -6.48
N SER A 187 6.58 15.79 -6.54
CA SER A 187 5.77 15.98 -5.34
C SER A 187 5.21 14.65 -4.82
N THR A 188 4.72 13.79 -5.69
CA THR A 188 4.14 12.48 -5.29
C THR A 188 5.15 11.58 -4.58
N LEU A 189 6.42 11.61 -4.98
CA LEU A 189 7.49 10.76 -4.45
C LEU A 189 8.46 11.49 -3.51
N ALA A 190 8.09 12.68 -3.02
CA ALA A 190 8.98 13.49 -2.18
C ALA A 190 9.44 12.76 -0.90
N ASP A 191 8.54 11.98 -0.29
CA ASP A 191 8.77 11.29 0.98
C ASP A 191 9.10 9.80 0.82
N VAL A 192 9.28 9.31 -0.42
CA VAL A 192 9.63 7.90 -0.66
C VAL A 192 11.14 7.72 -0.57
N GLU A 193 11.57 6.89 0.37
CA GLU A 193 12.99 6.72 0.73
C GLU A 193 13.67 5.56 -0.01
N ASN A 194 12.94 4.51 -0.37
CA ASN A 194 13.50 3.28 -0.94
C ASN A 194 13.19 3.13 -2.43
N MET A 195 13.65 4.03 -3.28
CA MET A 195 13.33 4.01 -4.72
C MET A 195 14.18 3.07 -5.57
N LEU A 196 15.26 2.51 -5.02
CA LEU A 196 16.13 1.58 -5.76
C LEU A 196 15.43 0.23 -5.93
N ARG A 197 15.22 -0.22 -7.17
CA ARG A 197 14.58 -1.50 -7.53
C ARG A 197 15.45 -2.35 -8.42
N GLU A 198 16.27 -1.72 -9.26
CA GLU A 198 17.12 -2.39 -10.22
C GLU A 198 18.61 -2.21 -9.87
N LYS A 199 19.44 -3.14 -10.35
CA LYS A 199 20.86 -3.19 -10.03
C LYS A 199 21.62 -1.88 -10.25
N TRP A 200 21.21 -1.08 -11.25
CA TRP A 200 21.90 0.13 -11.67
C TRP A 200 21.17 1.42 -11.29
N ASP A 201 20.10 1.34 -10.53
CA ASP A 201 19.31 2.51 -10.12
C ASP A 201 20.13 3.53 -9.34
N TRP A 202 21.14 3.10 -8.59
CA TRP A 202 22.06 3.97 -7.87
C TRP A 202 22.85 4.94 -8.78
N ALA A 203 22.98 4.64 -10.06
CA ALA A 203 23.67 5.49 -11.03
C ALA A 203 22.70 6.49 -11.72
N LEU A 204 21.40 6.37 -11.50
CA LEU A 204 20.41 7.26 -12.12
C LEU A 204 20.37 8.61 -11.40
N PRO A 205 20.32 9.73 -12.15
CA PRO A 205 19.93 11.01 -11.60
C PRO A 205 18.52 10.93 -10.99
N GLU A 206 18.28 11.69 -9.92
CA GLU A 206 17.01 11.64 -9.16
C GLU A 206 15.74 11.69 -10.04
N PRO A 207 15.60 12.55 -11.06
CA PRO A 207 14.40 12.55 -11.90
C PRO A 207 14.19 11.26 -12.68
N LEU A 208 15.28 10.61 -13.13
CA LEU A 208 15.21 9.31 -13.81
C LEU A 208 14.93 8.17 -12.84
N LEU A 209 15.51 8.23 -11.64
CA LEU A 209 15.23 7.26 -10.58
C LEU A 209 13.74 7.29 -10.20
N LYS A 210 13.15 8.47 -9.99
CA LYS A 210 11.71 8.63 -9.71
C LYS A 210 10.85 8.04 -10.84
N ARG A 211 11.20 8.27 -12.08
CA ARG A 211 10.48 7.71 -13.24
C ARG A 211 10.62 6.19 -13.33
N SER A 212 11.82 5.65 -13.14
CA SER A 212 12.07 4.22 -13.09
C SER A 212 11.24 3.57 -11.98
N PHE A 213 11.35 4.09 -10.77
CA PHE A 213 10.61 3.61 -9.62
C PHE A 213 9.09 3.63 -9.84
N ALA A 214 8.55 4.76 -10.31
CA ALA A 214 7.11 4.89 -10.55
C ALA A 214 6.62 3.87 -11.59
N SER A 215 7.38 3.64 -12.67
CA SER A 215 6.99 2.71 -13.73
C SER A 215 6.98 1.24 -13.30
N ILE A 216 7.80 0.88 -12.31
CA ILE A 216 7.95 -0.51 -11.84
C ILE A 216 7.08 -0.79 -10.63
N SER A 217 6.93 0.18 -9.72
CA SER A 217 6.37 -0.04 -8.38
C SER A 217 5.00 0.57 -8.15
N LEU A 218 4.49 1.41 -9.06
CA LEU A 218 3.25 2.17 -8.85
C LEU A 218 2.37 2.17 -10.10
N ASP A 219 1.05 2.23 -9.90
CA ASP A 219 0.07 2.57 -10.93
C ASP A 219 -0.67 3.86 -10.55
N ILE A 220 0.03 4.99 -10.72
CA ILE A 220 -0.47 6.32 -10.37
C ILE A 220 -1.70 6.68 -11.23
N SER A 221 -1.66 6.34 -12.51
CA SER A 221 -2.75 6.66 -13.44
C SER A 221 -4.05 5.99 -13.01
N THR A 222 -4.02 4.69 -12.69
CA THR A 222 -5.20 3.96 -12.22
C THR A 222 -5.71 4.52 -10.89
N ALA A 223 -4.82 4.89 -9.97
CA ALA A 223 -5.20 5.49 -8.69
C ALA A 223 -5.93 6.83 -8.87
N ILE A 224 -5.42 7.73 -9.73
CA ILE A 224 -6.07 9.02 -10.03
C ILE A 224 -7.41 8.82 -10.75
N ILE A 225 -7.47 7.94 -11.76
CA ILE A 225 -8.72 7.63 -12.48
C ILE A 225 -9.78 7.06 -11.53
N PHE A 226 -9.38 6.22 -10.58
CA PHE A 226 -10.29 5.72 -9.56
C PHE A 226 -10.87 6.86 -8.71
N ALA A 227 -10.02 7.76 -8.23
CA ALA A 227 -10.43 8.92 -7.45
C ALA A 227 -11.35 9.86 -8.24
N GLN A 228 -11.00 10.17 -9.49
CA GLN A 228 -11.85 10.96 -10.40
C GLN A 228 -13.22 10.34 -10.60
N ARG A 229 -13.29 9.04 -10.86
CA ARG A 229 -14.53 8.37 -11.22
C ARG A 229 -15.51 8.25 -10.05
N HIS A 230 -15.02 8.12 -8.84
CA HIS A 230 -15.83 7.76 -7.68
C HIS A 230 -15.98 8.88 -6.65
N PHE A 231 -15.16 9.94 -6.71
CA PHE A 231 -15.11 11.00 -5.71
C PHE A 231 -15.09 12.43 -6.30
N ALA A 232 -15.06 12.60 -7.63
CA ALA A 232 -15.25 13.92 -8.23
C ALA A 232 -16.66 14.44 -7.90
N SER A 233 -16.71 15.68 -7.40
CA SER A 233 -17.93 16.42 -7.05
C SER A 233 -18.62 16.97 -8.29
#